data_a8a1a2688206f44141f71f3828276987
#
_entry.id   a8a1a2688206f44141f71f3828276987
#
_cell.length_a   1.000
_cell.length_b   1.000
_cell.length_c   1.000
_cell.angle_alpha   90.00
_cell.angle_beta   90.00
_cell.angle_gamma   90.00
#
_symmetry.space_group_name_H-M   'P 1'
#
loop_
_entity.id
_entity.type
_entity.pdbx_description
1 polymer ?
#
loop_
_entity_poly.entity_id
_entity_poly.type
_entity_poly.pdbx_seq_one_letter_code
_entity_poly.pdbx_strand_id
1 'polypeptide(L)'
;MENEIINVSGGEMLEAINRSEIDGQIATAHKFPRDIMQCKQNMVALAAMDDDVAYNCFYHLERKDKDGKTTVIEGPSVRFTEIISACWKNLRIAGRIIANDGKTITAQGVCHDLESNVAYSTEVKRSILTSKGYTYSQDMQVVVGNAAVAIAQRNAICKVVPQVLIASVVKEVQAKALEHIKQSGVQSQWKSCVSCFQVYQLTDLMLLDYIGKKSSEEVTAEDIQKLAGVYNAIKEGTTTVEETFKKPKQQEAIAQQAQAAAESAQKKAEKAMSRSQGKTGTAAKK
;
A
#
# COMPACT_ATOMS: atom_id res chain seq x y z
N MET A 1 -43.69 -21.29 -42.30
CA MET A 1 -42.44 -20.74 -41.73
C MET A 1 -42.52 -20.99 -40.23
N GLU A 2 -41.90 -22.07 -39.77
CA GLU A 2 -41.76 -22.35 -38.35
C GLU A 2 -40.80 -21.34 -37.76
N ASN A 3 -41.26 -20.57 -36.76
CA ASN A 3 -40.39 -19.74 -35.95
C ASN A 3 -39.57 -20.66 -35.05
N GLU A 4 -38.33 -20.95 -35.42
CA GLU A 4 -37.36 -21.58 -34.54
C GLU A 4 -37.10 -20.63 -33.36
N ILE A 5 -37.65 -20.97 -32.19
CA ILE A 5 -37.31 -20.28 -30.93
C ILE A 5 -35.91 -20.74 -30.58
N ILE A 6 -34.94 -19.89 -30.89
CA ILE A 6 -33.53 -20.09 -30.46
C ILE A 6 -33.48 -19.96 -28.93
N ASN A 7 -33.43 -21.07 -28.24
CA ASN A 7 -33.29 -21.11 -26.79
C ASN A 7 -31.84 -20.81 -26.42
N VAL A 8 -31.46 -19.54 -26.33
CA VAL A 8 -30.12 -19.11 -25.91
C VAL A 8 -30.03 -19.29 -24.41
N SER A 9 -29.06 -20.06 -23.96
CA SER A 9 -28.80 -20.20 -22.52
C SER A 9 -28.39 -18.85 -21.91
N GLY A 10 -28.71 -18.61 -20.61
CA GLY A 10 -28.32 -17.34 -19.94
C GLY A 10 -26.81 -17.07 -19.99
N GLY A 11 -25.96 -18.11 -20.06
CA GLY A 11 -24.53 -18.00 -20.24
C GLY A 11 -24.12 -17.50 -21.63
N GLU A 12 -24.73 -18.02 -22.69
CA GLU A 12 -24.46 -17.60 -24.05
C GLU A 12 -24.94 -16.16 -24.32
N MET A 13 -26.05 -15.77 -23.71
CA MET A 13 -26.53 -14.40 -23.76
C MET A 13 -25.58 -13.41 -23.12
N LEU A 14 -25.03 -13.75 -21.91
CA LEU A 14 -24.08 -12.93 -21.21
C LEU A 14 -22.76 -12.83 -21.97
N GLU A 15 -22.31 -13.92 -22.59
CA GLU A 15 -21.11 -13.93 -23.42
C GLU A 15 -21.30 -13.05 -24.68
N ALA A 16 -22.45 -13.12 -25.34
CA ALA A 16 -22.78 -12.28 -26.50
C ALA A 16 -22.81 -10.79 -26.13
N ILE A 17 -23.37 -10.43 -24.98
CA ILE A 17 -23.39 -9.05 -24.46
C ILE A 17 -21.97 -8.57 -24.21
N ASN A 18 -21.15 -9.34 -23.46
CA ASN A 18 -19.77 -8.99 -23.16
C ASN A 18 -18.93 -8.81 -24.43
N ARG A 19 -19.12 -9.67 -25.43
CA ARG A 19 -18.44 -9.56 -26.73
C ARG A 19 -18.82 -8.27 -27.45
N SER A 20 -20.15 -7.98 -27.53
CA SER A 20 -20.65 -6.76 -28.17
C SER A 20 -20.13 -5.48 -27.49
N GLU A 21 -20.03 -5.48 -26.15
CA GLU A 21 -19.46 -4.36 -25.41
C GLU A 21 -17.97 -4.16 -25.73
N ILE A 22 -17.19 -5.23 -25.80
CA ILE A 22 -15.76 -5.17 -26.12
C ILE A 22 -15.57 -4.66 -27.55
N ASP A 23 -16.34 -5.18 -28.51
CA ASP A 23 -16.26 -4.75 -29.89
C ASP A 23 -16.64 -3.26 -30.07
N GLY A 24 -17.65 -2.80 -29.34
CA GLY A 24 -18.02 -1.39 -29.27
C GLY A 24 -16.91 -0.50 -28.66
N GLN A 25 -16.24 -0.98 -27.61
CA GLN A 25 -15.11 -0.27 -26.99
C GLN A 25 -13.91 -0.20 -27.95
N ILE A 26 -13.59 -1.29 -28.66
CA ILE A 26 -12.52 -1.32 -29.66
C ILE A 26 -12.83 -0.35 -30.80
N ALA A 27 -14.04 -0.38 -31.35
CA ALA A 27 -14.47 0.54 -32.41
C ALA A 27 -14.35 2.01 -31.98
N THR A 28 -14.71 2.31 -30.71
CA THR A 28 -14.59 3.64 -30.13
C THR A 28 -13.11 4.03 -29.95
N ALA A 29 -12.25 3.13 -29.50
CA ALA A 29 -10.83 3.37 -29.33
C ALA A 29 -10.14 3.72 -30.66
N HIS A 30 -10.46 2.98 -31.73
CA HIS A 30 -9.95 3.26 -33.07
C HIS A 30 -10.49 4.58 -33.67
N LYS A 31 -11.71 4.96 -33.33
CA LYS A 31 -12.32 6.24 -33.79
C LYS A 31 -11.70 7.44 -33.05
N PHE A 32 -11.33 7.29 -31.80
CA PHE A 32 -10.79 8.33 -30.94
C PHE A 32 -9.42 7.91 -30.39
N PRO A 33 -8.40 7.79 -31.25
CA PRO A 33 -7.07 7.38 -30.83
C PRO A 33 -6.47 8.40 -29.86
N ARG A 34 -5.57 7.93 -29.01
CA ARG A 34 -4.87 8.80 -28.04
C ARG A 34 -3.77 9.62 -28.72
N ASP A 35 -3.57 10.81 -28.19
CA ASP A 35 -2.36 11.60 -28.41
C ASP A 35 -1.45 11.37 -27.19
N ILE A 36 -0.27 10.77 -27.40
CA ILE A 36 0.66 10.42 -26.34
C ILE A 36 1.17 11.65 -25.59
N MET A 37 1.43 12.74 -26.32
CA MET A 37 1.93 13.98 -25.70
C MET A 37 0.86 14.65 -24.85
N GLN A 38 -0.38 14.67 -25.34
CA GLN A 38 -1.53 15.18 -24.58
C GLN A 38 -1.80 14.30 -23.35
N CYS A 39 -1.71 12.97 -23.47
CA CYS A 39 -1.83 12.06 -22.33
C CYS A 39 -0.77 12.38 -21.27
N LYS A 40 0.49 12.55 -21.65
CA LYS A 40 1.56 12.94 -20.73
C LYS A 40 1.26 14.25 -20.02
N GLN A 41 0.89 15.29 -20.76
CA GLN A 41 0.55 16.60 -20.19
C GLN A 41 -0.60 16.51 -19.19
N ASN A 42 -1.64 15.75 -19.51
CA ASN A 42 -2.79 15.55 -18.64
C ASN A 42 -2.40 14.77 -17.36
N MET A 43 -1.56 13.73 -17.46
CA MET A 43 -1.03 13.00 -16.30
C MET A 43 -0.28 13.92 -15.34
N VAL A 44 0.63 14.75 -15.87
CA VAL A 44 1.38 15.70 -15.04
C VAL A 44 0.48 16.76 -14.43
N ALA A 45 -0.49 17.29 -15.20
CA ALA A 45 -1.43 18.29 -14.73
C ALA A 45 -2.31 17.77 -13.58
N LEU A 46 -2.88 16.56 -13.74
CA LEU A 46 -3.72 15.95 -12.70
C LEU A 46 -2.91 15.54 -11.46
N ALA A 47 -1.71 14.97 -11.66
CA ALA A 47 -0.87 14.54 -10.56
C ALA A 47 -0.27 15.71 -9.75
N ALA A 48 -0.15 16.89 -10.36
CA ALA A 48 0.34 18.10 -9.72
C ALA A 48 -0.76 19.13 -9.45
N MET A 49 -2.03 18.74 -9.50
CA MET A 49 -3.16 19.64 -9.25
C MET A 49 -3.24 20.07 -7.79
N ASP A 50 -2.86 19.19 -6.89
CA ASP A 50 -2.86 19.37 -5.45
C ASP A 50 -1.60 18.67 -4.88
N ASP A 51 -1.04 19.25 -3.83
CA ASP A 51 0.16 18.72 -3.18
C ASP A 51 -0.06 17.34 -2.59
N ASP A 52 -1.21 17.10 -1.99
CA ASP A 52 -1.60 15.78 -1.45
C ASP A 52 -1.65 14.73 -2.57
N VAL A 53 -2.10 15.09 -3.75
CA VAL A 53 -2.09 14.20 -4.93
C VAL A 53 -0.67 13.90 -5.35
N ALA A 54 0.21 14.90 -5.43
CA ALA A 54 1.60 14.73 -5.82
C ALA A 54 2.36 13.79 -4.87
N TYR A 55 2.16 13.93 -3.55
CA TYR A 55 2.74 13.03 -2.54
C TYR A 55 2.21 11.59 -2.63
N ASN A 56 0.98 11.40 -3.10
CA ASN A 56 0.36 10.10 -3.23
C ASN A 56 0.68 9.38 -4.56
N CYS A 57 1.47 9.98 -5.46
CA CYS A 57 1.72 9.43 -6.80
C CYS A 57 2.76 8.30 -6.85
N PHE A 58 3.58 8.11 -5.83
CA PHE A 58 4.64 7.10 -5.84
C PHE A 58 4.78 6.41 -4.49
N TYR A 59 5.36 5.22 -4.51
CA TYR A 59 5.75 4.50 -3.31
C TYR A 59 7.27 4.30 -3.27
N HIS A 60 7.80 4.22 -2.05
CA HIS A 60 9.21 3.97 -1.76
C HIS A 60 9.33 2.85 -0.72
N LEU A 61 10.19 1.88 -0.98
CA LEU A 61 10.48 0.77 -0.09
C LEU A 61 11.97 0.52 -0.03
N GLU A 62 12.49 0.32 1.16
CA GLU A 62 13.83 -0.19 1.37
C GLU A 62 13.77 -1.61 1.90
N ARG A 63 14.40 -2.54 1.21
CA ARG A 63 14.55 -3.93 1.65
C ARG A 63 16.02 -4.23 1.87
N LYS A 64 16.33 -4.74 3.06
CA LYS A 64 17.67 -5.28 3.37
C LYS A 64 17.67 -6.78 3.10
N ASP A 65 18.60 -7.24 2.27
CA ASP A 65 18.84 -8.66 2.09
C ASP A 65 19.58 -9.27 3.31
N LYS A 66 19.86 -10.58 3.24
CA LYS A 66 20.55 -11.29 4.32
C LYS A 66 21.99 -10.80 4.53
N ASP A 67 22.59 -10.22 3.51
CA ASP A 67 23.97 -9.71 3.51
C ASP A 67 24.02 -8.22 3.94
N GLY A 68 22.88 -7.65 4.34
CA GLY A 68 22.76 -6.26 4.80
C GLY A 68 22.73 -5.21 3.69
N LYS A 69 22.71 -5.64 2.42
CA LYS A 69 22.60 -4.73 1.29
C LYS A 69 21.17 -4.18 1.18
N THR A 70 21.05 -2.87 1.16
CA THR A 70 19.76 -2.20 0.98
C THR A 70 19.41 -2.11 -0.50
N THR A 71 18.26 -2.66 -0.89
CA THR A 71 17.65 -2.50 -2.20
C THR A 71 16.48 -1.55 -2.10
N VAL A 72 16.51 -0.48 -2.88
CA VAL A 72 15.42 0.50 -2.99
C VAL A 72 14.48 0.04 -4.09
N ILE A 73 13.18 0.01 -3.79
CA ILE A 73 12.10 -0.34 -4.71
C ILE A 73 11.16 0.85 -4.76
N GLU A 74 11.07 1.50 -5.91
CA GLU A 74 10.20 2.64 -6.15
C GLU A 74 9.32 2.38 -7.35
N GLY A 75 8.16 3.02 -7.36
CA GLY A 75 7.25 2.91 -8.49
C GLY A 75 6.00 3.78 -8.33
N PRO A 76 5.16 3.79 -9.37
CA PRO A 76 3.87 4.47 -9.31
C PRO A 76 2.97 3.79 -8.26
N SER A 77 2.30 4.61 -7.46
CA SER A 77 1.29 4.14 -6.50
C SER A 77 0.03 3.65 -7.22
N VAL A 78 -0.87 2.98 -6.49
CA VAL A 78 -2.19 2.63 -7.01
C VAL A 78 -2.93 3.89 -7.45
N ARG A 79 -2.89 4.97 -6.65
CA ARG A 79 -3.53 6.24 -6.98
C ARG A 79 -3.00 6.87 -8.26
N PHE A 80 -1.70 6.81 -8.45
CA PHE A 80 -1.12 7.33 -9.68
C PHE A 80 -1.51 6.50 -10.91
N THR A 81 -1.65 5.19 -10.78
CA THR A 81 -2.14 4.36 -11.91
C THR A 81 -3.61 4.61 -12.26
N GLU A 82 -4.43 5.09 -11.32
CA GLU A 82 -5.78 5.60 -11.63
C GLU A 82 -5.69 6.85 -12.54
N ILE A 83 -4.80 7.80 -12.21
CA ILE A 83 -4.54 8.98 -13.06
C ILE A 83 -3.99 8.57 -14.43
N ILE A 84 -3.00 7.65 -14.46
CA ILE A 84 -2.45 7.11 -15.70
C ILE A 84 -3.56 6.54 -16.57
N SER A 85 -4.44 5.70 -16.00
CA SER A 85 -5.52 5.04 -16.73
C SER A 85 -6.52 6.04 -17.32
N ALA A 86 -6.90 7.04 -16.52
CA ALA A 86 -7.83 8.08 -16.97
C ALA A 86 -7.25 8.93 -18.10
N CYS A 87 -5.94 9.24 -18.05
CA CYS A 87 -5.27 10.07 -19.04
C CYS A 87 -4.85 9.29 -20.28
N TRP A 88 -4.42 8.02 -20.12
CA TRP A 88 -4.02 7.16 -21.25
C TRP A 88 -5.17 6.81 -22.15
N LYS A 89 -6.39 6.70 -21.57
CA LYS A 89 -7.63 6.37 -22.28
C LYS A 89 -7.61 4.97 -22.93
N ASN A 90 -8.72 4.57 -23.47
CA ASN A 90 -8.89 3.35 -24.29
C ASN A 90 -8.29 2.08 -23.63
N LEU A 91 -8.32 2.02 -22.28
CA LEU A 91 -7.94 0.85 -21.50
C LEU A 91 -9.18 0.13 -20.96
N ARG A 92 -9.23 -1.19 -21.10
CA ARG A 92 -10.15 -2.06 -20.38
C ARG A 92 -9.40 -2.69 -19.21
N ILE A 93 -9.79 -2.34 -17.97
CA ILE A 93 -9.13 -2.78 -16.77
C ILE A 93 -10.10 -3.62 -15.95
N ALA A 94 -9.63 -4.78 -15.49
CA ALA A 94 -10.38 -5.66 -14.61
C ALA A 94 -9.49 -6.19 -13.48
N GLY A 95 -10.10 -6.56 -12.36
CA GLY A 95 -9.42 -7.21 -11.26
C GLY A 95 -10.37 -8.12 -10.50
N ARG A 96 -9.85 -9.25 -10.03
CA ARG A 96 -10.62 -10.24 -9.27
C ARG A 96 -9.73 -11.06 -8.36
N ILE A 97 -10.32 -11.60 -7.31
CA ILE A 97 -9.70 -12.65 -6.51
C ILE A 97 -9.93 -13.97 -7.24
N ILE A 98 -8.85 -14.72 -7.48
CA ILE A 98 -8.87 -16.01 -8.20
C ILE A 98 -8.66 -17.20 -7.27
N ALA A 99 -8.07 -17.00 -6.09
CA ALA A 99 -7.90 -18.05 -5.10
C ALA A 99 -7.82 -17.50 -3.67
N ASN A 100 -8.31 -18.30 -2.72
CA ASN A 100 -8.10 -18.13 -1.29
C ASN A 100 -7.89 -19.53 -0.68
N ASP A 101 -6.67 -19.80 -0.21
CA ASP A 101 -6.28 -21.10 0.38
C ASP A 101 -6.33 -21.11 1.93
N GLY A 102 -6.95 -20.10 2.53
CA GLY A 102 -7.04 -19.93 3.99
C GLY A 102 -5.76 -19.38 4.64
N LYS A 103 -4.66 -19.25 3.89
CA LYS A 103 -3.38 -18.63 4.32
C LYS A 103 -2.99 -17.46 3.45
N THR A 104 -3.40 -17.53 2.18
CA THR A 104 -3.10 -16.48 1.20
C THR A 104 -4.29 -16.24 0.29
N ILE A 105 -4.41 -14.99 -0.15
CA ILE A 105 -5.33 -14.58 -1.22
C ILE A 105 -4.50 -14.29 -2.47
N THR A 106 -4.94 -14.82 -3.61
CA THR A 106 -4.36 -14.52 -4.93
C THR A 106 -5.35 -13.69 -5.72
N ALA A 107 -4.92 -12.51 -6.16
CA ALA A 107 -5.68 -11.62 -7.01
C ALA A 107 -5.07 -11.55 -8.40
N GLN A 108 -5.92 -11.42 -9.40
CA GLN A 108 -5.54 -11.19 -10.80
C GLN A 108 -5.97 -9.78 -11.21
N GLY A 109 -5.05 -9.04 -11.83
CA GLY A 109 -5.31 -7.79 -12.53
C GLY A 109 -5.10 -7.97 -14.03
N VAL A 110 -5.99 -7.44 -14.83
CA VAL A 110 -5.90 -7.45 -16.29
C VAL A 110 -6.01 -6.02 -16.80
N CYS A 111 -5.15 -5.66 -17.73
CA CYS A 111 -5.24 -4.43 -18.48
C CYS A 111 -5.12 -4.73 -19.97
N HIS A 112 -6.08 -4.27 -20.75
CA HIS A 112 -6.14 -4.42 -22.20
C HIS A 112 -6.17 -3.04 -22.84
N ASP A 113 -5.18 -2.75 -23.68
CA ASP A 113 -5.15 -1.56 -24.52
C ASP A 113 -5.93 -1.86 -25.82
N LEU A 114 -7.05 -1.18 -25.96
CA LEU A 114 -8.00 -1.41 -27.05
C LEU A 114 -7.53 -0.80 -28.38
N GLU A 115 -6.56 0.11 -28.38
CA GLU A 115 -6.01 0.66 -29.62
C GLU A 115 -4.92 -0.25 -30.20
N SER A 116 -4.00 -0.72 -29.36
CA SER A 116 -2.87 -1.53 -29.77
C SER A 116 -3.16 -3.04 -29.74
N ASN A 117 -4.30 -3.43 -29.19
CA ASN A 117 -4.71 -4.81 -28.93
C ASN A 117 -3.67 -5.60 -28.10
N VAL A 118 -3.06 -4.93 -27.13
CA VAL A 118 -2.08 -5.53 -26.20
C VAL A 118 -2.74 -5.72 -24.85
N ALA A 119 -2.69 -6.94 -24.32
CA ALA A 119 -3.24 -7.26 -23.01
C ALA A 119 -2.18 -7.89 -22.09
N TYR A 120 -2.16 -7.46 -20.84
CA TYR A 120 -1.35 -8.09 -19.79
C TYR A 120 -2.23 -8.52 -18.62
N SER A 121 -1.92 -9.72 -18.11
CA SER A 121 -2.47 -10.24 -16.86
C SER A 121 -1.34 -10.35 -15.85
N THR A 122 -1.59 -9.94 -14.62
CA THR A 122 -0.65 -10.05 -13.50
C THR A 122 -1.34 -10.64 -12.30
N GLU A 123 -0.60 -11.40 -11.52
CA GLU A 123 -1.10 -12.01 -10.28
C GLU A 123 -0.33 -11.47 -9.09
N VAL A 124 -1.04 -11.29 -7.99
CA VAL A 124 -0.50 -10.84 -6.71
C VAL A 124 -1.00 -11.77 -5.62
N LYS A 125 -0.06 -12.38 -4.90
CA LYS A 125 -0.34 -13.27 -3.77
C LYS A 125 -0.04 -12.53 -2.47
N ARG A 126 -1.01 -12.51 -1.53
CA ARG A 126 -0.91 -11.83 -0.24
C ARG A 126 -1.24 -12.78 0.89
N SER A 127 -0.44 -12.72 1.97
CA SER A 127 -0.73 -13.47 3.19
C SER A 127 -1.94 -12.87 3.90
N ILE A 128 -2.83 -13.75 4.42
CA ILE A 128 -3.93 -13.41 5.30
C ILE A 128 -3.69 -13.95 6.71
N LEU A 129 -2.43 -14.13 7.08
CA LEU A 129 -2.03 -14.58 8.41
C LEU A 129 -1.51 -13.41 9.24
N THR A 130 -1.85 -13.41 10.52
CA THR A 130 -1.25 -12.53 11.53
C THR A 130 0.22 -12.91 11.75
N SER A 131 0.98 -12.07 12.45
CA SER A 131 2.35 -12.37 12.87
C SER A 131 2.48 -13.64 13.75
N LYS A 132 1.37 -14.04 14.39
CA LYS A 132 1.27 -15.27 15.20
C LYS A 132 0.85 -16.51 14.39
N GLY A 133 0.64 -16.37 13.07
CA GLY A 133 0.25 -17.48 12.18
C GLY A 133 -1.25 -17.79 12.14
N TYR A 134 -2.10 -16.99 12.79
CA TYR A 134 -3.56 -17.14 12.72
C TYR A 134 -4.13 -16.43 11.50
N THR A 135 -5.14 -17.02 10.87
CA THR A 135 -5.87 -16.38 9.76
C THR A 135 -6.60 -15.13 10.25
N TYR A 136 -6.57 -14.07 9.47
CA TYR A 136 -7.34 -12.84 9.72
C TYR A 136 -8.85 -13.08 9.76
N SER A 137 -9.58 -12.21 10.47
CA SER A 137 -11.05 -12.16 10.38
C SER A 137 -11.53 -11.96 8.95
N GLN A 138 -12.79 -12.31 8.67
CA GLN A 138 -13.37 -12.15 7.34
C GLN A 138 -13.25 -10.71 6.83
N ASP A 139 -13.52 -9.72 7.68
CA ASP A 139 -13.41 -8.29 7.33
C ASP A 139 -11.97 -7.92 6.92
N MET A 140 -10.99 -8.38 7.68
CA MET A 140 -9.58 -8.16 7.33
C MET A 140 -9.14 -8.89 6.06
N GLN A 141 -9.70 -10.08 5.78
CA GLN A 141 -9.46 -10.78 4.50
C GLN A 141 -10.01 -9.98 3.31
N VAL A 142 -11.16 -9.32 3.47
CA VAL A 142 -11.71 -8.42 2.43
C VAL A 142 -10.75 -7.25 2.19
N VAL A 143 -10.22 -6.62 3.25
CA VAL A 143 -9.25 -5.52 3.12
C VAL A 143 -7.98 -5.97 2.39
N VAL A 144 -7.41 -7.12 2.78
CA VAL A 144 -6.23 -7.70 2.12
C VAL A 144 -6.52 -8.07 0.67
N GLY A 145 -7.71 -8.63 0.40
CA GLY A 145 -8.16 -8.98 -0.94
C GLY A 145 -8.27 -7.76 -1.85
N ASN A 146 -8.89 -6.68 -1.38
CA ASN A 146 -9.02 -5.43 -2.13
C ASN A 146 -7.63 -4.82 -2.42
N ALA A 147 -6.73 -4.81 -1.44
CA ALA A 147 -5.35 -4.37 -1.64
C ALA A 147 -4.61 -5.23 -2.68
N ALA A 148 -4.79 -6.56 -2.65
CA ALA A 148 -4.19 -7.47 -3.63
C ALA A 148 -4.71 -7.19 -5.06
N VAL A 149 -6.01 -6.96 -5.23
CA VAL A 149 -6.63 -6.61 -6.51
C VAL A 149 -6.09 -5.27 -7.03
N ALA A 150 -6.05 -4.24 -6.19
CA ALA A 150 -5.54 -2.92 -6.57
C ALA A 150 -4.07 -2.98 -7.03
N ILE A 151 -3.21 -3.72 -6.31
CA ILE A 151 -1.81 -3.92 -6.69
C ILE A 151 -1.70 -4.72 -8.00
N ALA A 152 -2.53 -5.74 -8.20
CA ALA A 152 -2.54 -6.53 -9.43
C ALA A 152 -2.94 -5.67 -10.64
N GLN A 153 -3.97 -4.84 -10.51
CA GLN A 153 -4.37 -3.87 -11.54
C GLN A 153 -3.26 -2.85 -11.83
N ARG A 154 -2.66 -2.24 -10.79
CA ARG A 154 -1.50 -1.35 -10.94
C ARG A 154 -0.40 -2.00 -11.77
N ASN A 155 -0.03 -3.23 -11.42
CA ASN A 155 1.04 -3.95 -12.10
C ASN A 155 0.69 -4.23 -13.58
N ALA A 156 -0.58 -4.55 -13.89
CA ALA A 156 -1.04 -4.77 -15.24
C ALA A 156 -1.01 -3.47 -16.07
N ILE A 157 -1.47 -2.35 -15.51
CA ILE A 157 -1.44 -1.03 -16.15
C ILE A 157 0.00 -0.62 -16.47
N CYS A 158 0.93 -0.78 -15.51
CA CYS A 158 2.34 -0.44 -15.70
C CYS A 158 3.06 -1.32 -16.72
N LYS A 159 2.49 -2.47 -17.14
CA LYS A 159 3.01 -3.28 -18.23
C LYS A 159 2.43 -2.87 -19.59
N VAL A 160 1.23 -2.35 -19.63
CA VAL A 160 0.56 -1.89 -20.85
C VAL A 160 1.03 -0.50 -21.25
N VAL A 161 1.05 0.44 -20.29
CA VAL A 161 1.53 1.81 -20.55
C VAL A 161 3.06 1.81 -20.60
N PRO A 162 3.67 2.43 -21.63
CA PRO A 162 5.12 2.43 -21.78
C PRO A 162 5.84 2.97 -20.54
N GLN A 163 6.75 2.17 -19.98
CA GLN A 163 7.49 2.50 -18.75
C GLN A 163 8.30 3.79 -18.88
N VAL A 164 8.82 4.09 -20.08
CA VAL A 164 9.55 5.35 -20.34
C VAL A 164 8.67 6.57 -20.13
N LEU A 165 7.40 6.49 -20.50
CA LEU A 165 6.42 7.56 -20.28
C LEU A 165 6.12 7.71 -18.78
N ILE A 166 5.80 6.60 -18.11
CA ILE A 166 5.52 6.59 -16.67
C ILE A 166 6.70 7.19 -15.89
N ALA A 167 7.92 6.74 -16.17
CA ALA A 167 9.12 7.24 -15.50
C ALA A 167 9.34 8.76 -15.74
N SER A 168 9.07 9.24 -16.96
CA SER A 168 9.16 10.66 -17.28
C SER A 168 8.16 11.49 -16.48
N VAL A 169 6.91 11.03 -16.38
CA VAL A 169 5.85 11.73 -15.62
C VAL A 169 6.15 11.68 -14.12
N VAL A 170 6.55 10.51 -13.57
CA VAL A 170 6.91 10.37 -12.15
C VAL A 170 8.02 11.36 -11.79
N LYS A 171 9.08 11.43 -12.61
CA LYS A 171 10.20 12.36 -12.36
C LYS A 171 9.74 13.83 -12.33
N GLU A 172 8.84 14.20 -13.22
CA GLU A 172 8.32 15.57 -13.30
C GLU A 172 7.42 15.91 -12.10
N VAL A 173 6.57 14.97 -11.68
CA VAL A 173 5.69 15.13 -10.50
C VAL A 173 6.52 15.17 -9.22
N GLN A 174 7.54 14.30 -9.09
CA GLN A 174 8.45 14.31 -7.93
C GLN A 174 9.21 15.63 -7.82
N ALA A 175 9.66 16.20 -8.93
CA ALA A 175 10.34 17.50 -8.94
C ALA A 175 9.43 18.62 -8.44
N LYS A 176 8.15 18.65 -8.88
CA LYS A 176 7.17 19.63 -8.42
C LYS A 176 6.84 19.47 -6.93
N ALA A 177 6.64 18.23 -6.45
CA ALA A 177 6.42 17.95 -5.04
C ALA A 177 7.61 18.43 -4.18
N LEU A 178 8.84 18.20 -4.64
CA LEU A 178 10.04 18.63 -3.94
C LEU A 178 10.15 20.16 -3.88
N GLU A 179 9.82 20.84 -4.97
CA GLU A 179 9.79 22.30 -5.03
C GLU A 179 8.76 22.87 -4.05
N HIS A 180 7.57 22.27 -4.00
CA HIS A 180 6.52 22.67 -3.05
C HIS A 180 6.99 22.51 -1.59
N ILE A 181 7.62 21.39 -1.21
CA ILE A 181 8.18 21.21 0.14
C ILE A 181 9.14 22.35 0.50
N LYS A 182 10.01 22.72 -0.44
CA LYS A 182 10.99 23.81 -0.22
C LYS A 182 10.31 25.17 -0.06
N GLN A 183 9.27 25.44 -0.83
CA GLN A 183 8.50 26.71 -0.76
C GLN A 183 7.64 26.80 0.52
N SER A 184 6.99 25.72 0.92
CA SER A 184 6.13 25.68 2.10
C SER A 184 6.90 25.61 3.43
N GLY A 185 8.21 25.39 3.37
CA GLY A 185 9.09 25.26 4.52
C GLY A 185 9.17 23.82 5.05
N VAL A 186 10.39 23.27 5.01
CA VAL A 186 10.68 21.88 5.38
C VAL A 186 10.18 21.52 6.78
N GLN A 187 10.33 22.42 7.77
CA GLN A 187 9.92 22.16 9.14
C GLN A 187 8.38 22.09 9.31
N SER A 188 7.63 22.86 8.52
CA SER A 188 6.16 22.79 8.50
C SER A 188 5.71 21.45 7.91
N GLN A 189 6.30 21.07 6.79
CA GLN A 189 6.01 19.80 6.10
C GLN A 189 6.44 18.57 6.93
N TRP A 190 7.54 18.68 7.69
CA TRP A 190 7.94 17.64 8.63
C TRP A 190 6.86 17.38 9.69
N LYS A 191 6.31 18.43 10.31
CA LYS A 191 5.22 18.28 11.29
C LYS A 191 3.99 17.60 10.70
N SER A 192 3.61 17.97 9.49
CA SER A 192 2.50 17.33 8.77
C SER A 192 2.80 15.86 8.48
N CYS A 193 4.02 15.54 8.03
CA CYS A 193 4.46 14.17 7.79
C CYS A 193 4.38 13.32 9.05
N VAL A 194 4.91 13.80 10.19
CA VAL A 194 4.82 13.11 11.49
C VAL A 194 3.37 12.86 11.88
N SER A 195 2.49 13.86 11.70
CA SER A 195 1.06 13.72 11.99
C SER A 195 0.40 12.59 11.18
N CYS A 196 0.74 12.44 9.90
CA CYS A 196 0.23 11.34 9.07
C CYS A 196 0.62 9.96 9.63
N PHE A 197 1.84 9.82 10.12
CA PHE A 197 2.32 8.54 10.66
C PHE A 197 1.81 8.21 12.07
N GLN A 198 1.21 9.17 12.79
CA GLN A 198 0.61 8.93 14.11
C GLN A 198 -0.52 7.89 14.06
N VAL A 199 -1.25 7.78 12.96
CA VAL A 199 -2.28 6.74 12.73
C VAL A 199 -1.69 5.32 12.91
N TYR A 200 -0.41 5.16 12.61
CA TYR A 200 0.33 3.91 12.76
C TYR A 200 1.10 3.82 14.07
N GLN A 201 0.87 4.74 15.02
CA GLN A 201 1.56 4.82 16.32
C GLN A 201 3.10 4.99 16.17
N LEU A 202 3.54 5.57 15.06
CA LEU A 202 4.95 5.91 14.85
C LEU A 202 5.27 7.26 15.45
N THR A 203 6.41 7.35 16.11
CA THR A 203 6.90 8.57 16.75
C THR A 203 7.87 9.32 15.83
N ASP A 204 8.06 10.60 16.09
CA ASP A 204 9.08 11.44 15.45
C ASP A 204 10.47 10.78 15.45
N LEU A 205 10.88 10.23 16.59
CA LEU A 205 12.17 9.53 16.72
C LEU A 205 12.30 8.31 15.81
N MET A 206 11.21 7.56 15.60
CA MET A 206 11.23 6.39 14.71
C MET A 206 11.36 6.80 13.25
N LEU A 207 10.76 7.92 12.87
CA LEU A 207 10.88 8.46 11.52
C LEU A 207 12.28 9.02 11.29
N LEU A 208 12.86 9.75 12.26
CA LEU A 208 14.22 10.24 12.20
C LEU A 208 15.24 9.09 12.10
N ASP A 209 15.08 8.03 12.88
CA ASP A 209 15.93 6.82 12.80
C ASP A 209 15.86 6.16 11.41
N TYR A 210 14.66 6.06 10.84
CA TYR A 210 14.45 5.50 9.49
C TYR A 210 15.19 6.28 8.40
N ILE A 211 15.19 7.62 8.46
CA ILE A 211 15.89 8.47 7.49
C ILE A 211 17.35 8.73 7.88
N GLY A 212 17.83 8.20 9.02
CA GLY A 212 19.21 8.33 9.51
C GLY A 212 19.57 9.74 10.00
N LYS A 213 18.61 10.49 10.52
CA LYS A 213 18.79 11.84 11.07
C LYS A 213 18.72 11.83 12.58
N LYS A 214 19.41 12.81 13.24
CA LYS A 214 19.43 12.93 14.69
C LYS A 214 18.40 13.91 15.23
N SER A 215 18.04 14.89 14.43
CA SER A 215 17.06 15.92 14.80
C SER A 215 16.20 16.34 13.62
N SER A 216 15.04 16.94 13.90
CA SER A 216 14.13 17.47 12.88
C SER A 216 14.74 18.61 12.07
N GLU A 217 15.75 19.30 12.60
CA GLU A 217 16.47 20.41 11.92
C GLU A 217 17.34 19.90 10.76
N GLU A 218 17.79 18.64 10.82
CA GLU A 218 18.60 17.99 9.79
C GLU A 218 17.76 17.42 8.63
N VAL A 219 16.42 17.42 8.76
CA VAL A 219 15.51 16.84 7.78
C VAL A 219 15.50 17.68 6.51
N THR A 220 15.63 17.03 5.36
CA THR A 220 15.60 17.65 4.05
C THR A 220 14.24 17.45 3.37
N ALA A 221 14.00 18.18 2.28
CA ALA A 221 12.80 17.99 1.48
C ALA A 221 12.76 16.59 0.83
N GLU A 222 13.90 16.06 0.47
CA GLU A 222 14.07 14.71 -0.07
C GLU A 222 13.72 13.63 0.96
N ASP A 223 14.04 13.83 2.24
CA ASP A 223 13.67 12.93 3.33
C ASP A 223 12.14 12.87 3.52
N ILE A 224 11.46 14.03 3.44
CA ILE A 224 9.99 14.11 3.51
C ILE A 224 9.35 13.39 2.33
N GLN A 225 9.87 13.62 1.11
CA GLN A 225 9.39 12.95 -0.09
C GLN A 225 9.56 11.42 0.01
N LYS A 226 10.70 10.96 0.51
CA LYS A 226 10.95 9.54 0.78
C LYS A 226 9.92 8.96 1.76
N LEU A 227 9.67 9.64 2.87
CA LEU A 227 8.68 9.22 3.87
C LEU A 227 7.25 9.20 3.31
N ALA A 228 6.88 10.16 2.45
CA ALA A 228 5.59 10.13 1.76
C ALA A 228 5.44 8.86 0.91
N GLY A 229 6.49 8.46 0.20
CA GLY A 229 6.51 7.20 -0.55
C GLY A 229 6.39 5.96 0.34
N VAL A 230 7.01 5.98 1.52
CA VAL A 230 6.88 4.91 2.53
C VAL A 230 5.47 4.84 3.10
N TYR A 231 4.88 5.99 3.41
CA TYR A 231 3.49 6.06 3.87
C TYR A 231 2.53 5.44 2.86
N ASN A 232 2.70 5.76 1.57
CA ASN A 232 1.89 5.18 0.50
C ASN A 232 2.07 3.65 0.40
N ALA A 233 3.30 3.16 0.52
CA ALA A 233 3.57 1.73 0.50
C ALA A 233 2.86 0.96 1.62
N ILE A 234 2.80 1.55 2.82
CA ILE A 234 2.08 0.99 3.97
C ILE A 234 0.57 1.07 3.75
N LYS A 235 0.06 2.23 3.35
CA LYS A 235 -1.36 2.48 3.10
C LYS A 235 -1.94 1.57 2.02
N GLU A 236 -1.18 1.30 0.97
CA GLU A 236 -1.55 0.38 -0.11
C GLU A 236 -1.33 -1.10 0.28
N GLY A 237 -0.76 -1.35 1.45
CA GLY A 237 -0.44 -2.70 1.90
C GLY A 237 0.69 -3.36 1.12
N THR A 238 1.53 -2.62 0.42
CA THR A 238 2.72 -3.15 -0.27
C THR A 238 3.78 -3.62 0.74
N THR A 239 3.81 -2.99 1.92
CA THR A 239 4.60 -3.38 3.10
C THR A 239 3.79 -3.19 4.37
N THR A 240 4.33 -3.59 5.51
CA THR A 240 3.74 -3.34 6.84
C THR A 240 4.63 -2.40 7.65
N VAL A 241 4.06 -1.83 8.71
CA VAL A 241 4.81 -0.98 9.65
C VAL A 241 5.96 -1.76 10.28
N GLU A 242 5.71 -2.99 10.69
CA GLU A 242 6.69 -3.86 11.36
C GLU A 242 7.83 -4.26 10.43
N GLU A 243 7.56 -4.43 9.14
CA GLU A 243 8.59 -4.72 8.13
C GLU A 243 9.46 -3.51 7.83
N THR A 244 8.87 -2.30 7.88
CA THR A 244 9.51 -1.05 7.46
C THR A 244 10.25 -0.38 8.62
N PHE A 245 9.58 -0.25 9.78
CA PHE A 245 10.11 0.43 10.95
C PHE A 245 10.49 -0.58 12.02
N LYS A 246 11.78 -0.85 12.19
CA LYS A 246 12.28 -1.64 13.31
C LYS A 246 12.09 -0.84 14.59
N LYS A 247 11.56 -1.46 15.65
CA LYS A 247 11.55 -0.83 16.97
C LYS A 247 12.98 -0.47 17.35
N PRO A 248 13.27 0.77 17.78
CA PRO A 248 14.59 1.13 18.25
C PRO A 248 15.04 0.17 19.36
N LYS A 249 16.26 -0.35 19.29
CA LYS A 249 16.81 -1.27 20.32
C LYS A 249 16.66 -0.75 21.74
N GLN A 250 16.64 0.57 21.92
CA GLN A 250 16.38 1.21 23.22
C GLN A 250 14.94 1.04 23.71
N GLN A 251 13.92 1.07 22.82
CA GLN A 251 12.53 0.84 23.22
C GLN A 251 12.27 -0.63 23.57
N GLU A 252 12.92 -1.57 22.88
CA GLU A 252 12.88 -2.99 23.26
C GLU A 252 13.53 -3.22 24.63
N ALA A 253 14.67 -2.58 24.90
CA ALA A 253 15.32 -2.65 26.20
C ALA A 253 14.48 -2.03 27.31
N ILE A 254 13.85 -0.87 27.08
CA ILE A 254 12.95 -0.21 28.04
C ILE A 254 11.67 -1.05 28.24
N ALA A 255 11.08 -1.60 27.17
CA ALA A 255 9.91 -2.47 27.29
C ALA A 255 10.24 -3.77 28.03
N GLN A 256 11.39 -4.39 27.77
CA GLN A 256 11.87 -5.56 28.52
C GLN A 256 12.15 -5.25 29.99
N GLN A 257 12.75 -4.10 30.29
CA GLN A 257 12.97 -3.64 31.67
C GLN A 257 11.66 -3.35 32.40
N ALA A 258 10.68 -2.73 31.72
CA ALA A 258 9.36 -2.47 32.28
C ALA A 258 8.58 -3.77 32.55
N GLN A 259 8.65 -4.75 31.65
CA GLN A 259 8.06 -6.08 31.86
C GLN A 259 8.73 -6.83 33.00
N ALA A 260 10.05 -6.85 33.05
CA ALA A 260 10.80 -7.48 34.13
C ALA A 260 10.52 -6.82 35.49
N ALA A 261 10.36 -5.48 35.52
CA ALA A 261 9.97 -4.76 36.72
C ALA A 261 8.53 -5.09 37.17
N ALA A 262 7.58 -5.19 36.22
CA ALA A 262 6.21 -5.58 36.50
C ALA A 262 6.11 -7.02 37.03
N GLU A 263 6.82 -7.98 36.43
CA GLU A 263 6.86 -9.36 36.91
C GLU A 263 7.51 -9.47 38.31
N SER A 264 8.56 -8.70 38.57
CA SER A 264 9.18 -8.66 39.87
C SER A 264 8.28 -8.06 40.95
N ALA A 265 7.48 -7.07 40.61
CA ALA A 265 6.48 -6.45 41.48
C ALA A 265 5.32 -7.42 41.78
N GLN A 266 4.83 -8.16 40.77
CA GLN A 266 3.82 -9.20 40.95
C GLN A 266 4.31 -10.33 41.86
N LYS A 267 5.49 -10.87 41.62
CA LYS A 267 6.10 -11.89 42.51
C LYS A 267 6.31 -11.41 43.97
N LYS A 268 6.61 -10.13 44.14
CA LYS A 268 6.70 -9.53 45.52
C LYS A 268 5.32 -9.39 46.14
N ALA A 269 4.29 -9.03 45.39
CA ALA A 269 2.93 -8.92 45.88
C ALA A 269 2.37 -10.30 46.28
N GLU A 270 2.54 -11.32 45.45
CA GLU A 270 2.13 -12.72 45.74
C GLU A 270 2.86 -13.24 47.00
N LYS A 271 4.15 -12.95 47.14
CA LYS A 271 4.91 -13.34 48.33
C LYS A 271 4.51 -12.62 49.60
N ALA A 272 4.00 -11.38 49.47
CA ALA A 272 3.44 -10.62 50.60
C ALA A 272 2.06 -11.16 50.98
N MET A 273 1.20 -11.49 50.03
CA MET A 273 -0.10 -12.12 50.27
C MET A 273 0.01 -13.50 50.94
N SER A 274 0.91 -14.35 50.49
CA SER A 274 1.16 -15.65 51.10
C SER A 274 1.65 -15.57 52.53
N ARG A 275 2.44 -14.51 52.86
CA ARG A 275 2.91 -14.26 54.25
C ARG A 275 1.82 -13.71 55.17
N SER A 276 0.83 -12.99 54.64
CA SER A 276 -0.30 -12.51 55.46
C SER A 276 -1.31 -13.61 55.80
N GLN A 277 -1.50 -14.58 54.92
CA GLN A 277 -2.37 -15.74 55.16
C GLN A 277 -1.76 -16.77 56.15
N GLY A 278 -0.43 -16.84 56.25
CA GLY A 278 0.25 -17.73 57.22
C GLY A 278 0.24 -17.24 58.67
N LYS A 279 -0.11 -15.94 58.93
CA LYS A 279 -0.14 -15.37 60.29
C LYS A 279 -1.54 -15.43 60.97
N THR A 280 -2.60 -15.76 60.28
CA THR A 280 -3.96 -15.84 60.81
C THR A 280 -4.37 -17.26 61.28
N GLY A 281 -3.48 -18.23 61.12
CA GLY A 281 -3.76 -19.63 61.46
C GLY A 281 -3.29 -20.08 62.86
N THR A 282 -2.66 -19.23 63.69
CA THR A 282 -2.05 -19.67 64.95
C THR A 282 -2.65 -19.02 66.23
N ALA A 283 -3.82 -18.39 66.15
CA ALA A 283 -4.47 -17.75 67.29
C ALA A 283 -5.82 -18.33 67.69
N ALA A 284 -6.06 -19.62 67.50
CA ALA A 284 -7.27 -20.29 67.97
C ALA A 284 -6.96 -21.70 68.49
N LYS A 285 -6.16 -21.78 69.55
CA LYS A 285 -6.10 -22.91 70.51
C LYS A 285 -5.41 -22.46 71.78
N LYS A 286 -6.21 -21.90 72.70
CA LYS A 286 -6.08 -22.05 74.13
C LYS A 286 -7.43 -21.76 74.81
#